data_ed92a9c56cfb518d1f09ef5b32b41adf
#
_entry.id   ed92a9c56cfb518d1f09ef5b32b41adf
#
_cell.length_a   1.000
_cell.length_b   1.000
_cell.length_c   1.000
_cell.angle_alpha   90.00
_cell.angle_beta   90.00
_cell.angle_gamma   90.00
#
_symmetry.space_group_name_H-M   'P 1'
#
loop_
_entity.id
_entity.type
_entity.pdbx_description
1 polymer ?
#
loop_
_entity_poly.entity_id
_entity_poly.type
_entity_poly.pdbx_seq_one_letter_code
_entity_poly.pdbx_strand_id
1 'polypeptide(L)'
;MRHLSSLGCALALIPVAAFSQQKPANYDESAIPPYSLPELLKSDSGNPVTTAQEWTALRRPQVLALFQKHVFGKTPANWGNVVYETLSVKTDALDGKAIRKIVRISLADYPHWPGLELMLHLPKNTQKPVPCFVGTSFGGNEAVTPDTDIPLSTRWMRPGKENGVVDNRSTEKSRGTEKDRWQLALAVSEGFAVATYYCGDVEPDHAEGWKTGLRGFLSKDGAGTEWKEGDWGAIGAWAWGLSRIADFLTTEAGVDAKKLAVVGHSRLGKTSLWAGAQDPRFGVVISNNSGEGGAAIMRRNIGETTAVITKAFPHWFTKTYSNYSHNEAACPVDSHMLVALAAPRSVYIASAEEDRWADPKGEFLAGLHAQPVFTLFGKKGYGVNEQPAPNAPTGDTIRYHIRTGKHDITRYDWEQYLPFARLQFGS
;
A
#
# COMPACT_ATOMS: atom_id res chain seq x y z
N MET A 1 -22.49 32.96 74.91
CA MET A 1 -22.87 31.79 74.21
C MET A 1 -22.50 31.97 72.72
N ARG A 2 -21.44 31.35 72.25
CA ARG A 2 -21.00 31.46 70.84
C ARG A 2 -21.21 30.10 70.21
N HIS A 3 -22.05 30.04 69.17
CA HIS A 3 -22.25 28.86 68.35
C HIS A 3 -21.12 28.71 67.38
N LEU A 4 -20.37 27.59 67.44
CA LEU A 4 -19.44 27.15 66.41
C LEU A 4 -20.24 26.27 65.39
N SER A 5 -20.26 26.75 64.14
CA SER A 5 -20.77 25.97 62.99
C SER A 5 -19.63 25.19 62.39
N SER A 6 -19.70 23.87 62.40
CA SER A 6 -18.76 22.95 61.75
C SER A 6 -19.13 22.83 60.24
N LEU A 7 -18.23 23.29 59.36
CA LEU A 7 -18.25 23.01 57.92
C LEU A 7 -17.72 21.59 57.68
N GLY A 8 -18.57 20.71 57.22
CA GLY A 8 -18.20 19.41 56.73
C GLY A 8 -17.68 19.53 55.29
N CYS A 9 -16.41 19.20 55.06
CA CYS A 9 -15.83 19.14 53.73
C CYS A 9 -16.16 17.77 53.10
N ALA A 10 -17.05 17.73 52.10
CA ALA A 10 -17.33 16.55 51.35
C ALA A 10 -16.23 16.36 50.28
N LEU A 11 -15.35 15.39 50.46
CA LEU A 11 -14.43 14.97 49.41
C LEU A 11 -15.23 14.26 48.29
N ALA A 12 -15.32 14.87 47.13
CA ALA A 12 -15.81 14.24 45.92
C ALA A 12 -14.74 13.27 45.40
N LEU A 13 -15.03 11.98 45.47
CA LEU A 13 -14.25 10.94 44.81
C LEU A 13 -14.47 11.05 43.29
N ILE A 14 -13.48 11.56 42.56
CA ILE A 14 -13.43 11.52 41.10
C ILE A 14 -13.13 10.07 40.71
N PRO A 15 -13.97 9.41 39.87
CA PRO A 15 -13.65 8.08 39.40
C PRO A 15 -12.41 8.18 38.49
N VAL A 16 -11.33 7.50 38.88
CA VAL A 16 -10.17 7.26 38.02
C VAL A 16 -10.67 6.41 36.85
N ALA A 17 -10.80 7.01 35.67
CA ALA A 17 -11.08 6.29 34.45
C ALA A 17 -9.98 5.22 34.28
N ALA A 18 -10.38 3.95 34.34
CA ALA A 18 -9.48 2.84 34.06
C ALA A 18 -9.00 2.98 32.61
N PHE A 19 -7.78 3.42 32.42
CA PHE A 19 -7.10 3.29 31.14
C PHE A 19 -7.03 1.80 30.84
N SER A 20 -7.84 1.34 29.91
CA SER A 20 -7.76 0.00 29.36
C SER A 20 -6.33 -0.20 28.85
N GLN A 21 -5.51 -0.94 29.59
CA GLN A 21 -4.19 -1.34 29.15
C GLN A 21 -4.38 -2.14 27.85
N GLN A 22 -3.79 -1.64 26.78
CA GLN A 22 -3.81 -2.34 25.50
C GLN A 22 -3.12 -3.70 25.72
N LYS A 23 -3.81 -4.81 25.43
CA LYS A 23 -3.22 -6.13 25.56
C LYS A 23 -1.95 -6.21 24.72
N PRO A 24 -0.87 -6.84 25.21
CA PRO A 24 0.33 -7.09 24.41
C PRO A 24 -0.05 -7.80 23.11
N ALA A 25 0.69 -7.49 22.02
CA ALA A 25 0.48 -8.19 20.76
C ALA A 25 0.69 -9.69 20.92
N ASN A 26 -0.21 -10.48 20.33
CA ASN A 26 -0.05 -11.93 20.30
C ASN A 26 1.01 -12.31 19.23
N TYR A 27 1.93 -13.17 19.61
CA TYR A 27 2.93 -13.79 18.71
C TYR A 27 2.96 -15.31 18.85
N ASP A 28 1.97 -15.88 19.55
CA ASP A 28 1.85 -17.31 19.78
C ASP A 28 0.78 -17.89 18.85
N GLU A 29 1.21 -18.71 17.91
CA GLU A 29 0.34 -19.44 16.98
C GLU A 29 -0.69 -20.33 17.70
N SER A 30 -0.34 -20.89 18.86
CA SER A 30 -1.23 -21.75 19.64
C SER A 30 -2.37 -20.98 20.32
N ALA A 31 -2.21 -19.66 20.48
CA ALA A 31 -3.20 -18.77 21.06
C ALA A 31 -4.17 -18.16 20.03
N ILE A 32 -4.05 -18.54 18.76
CA ILE A 32 -4.99 -18.11 17.72
C ILE A 32 -6.33 -18.79 17.93
N PRO A 33 -7.44 -18.04 18.11
CA PRO A 33 -8.75 -18.63 18.23
C PRO A 33 -9.17 -19.32 16.92
N PRO A 34 -10.00 -20.37 16.97
CA PRO A 34 -10.58 -20.92 15.75
C PRO A 34 -11.28 -19.82 14.93
N TYR A 35 -10.99 -19.76 13.65
CA TYR A 35 -11.60 -18.80 12.74
C TYR A 35 -11.99 -19.48 11.42
N SER A 36 -12.96 -18.90 10.73
CA SER A 36 -13.33 -19.25 9.37
C SER A 36 -13.13 -18.04 8.45
N LEU A 37 -12.61 -18.26 7.26
CA LEU A 37 -12.48 -17.22 6.26
C LEU A 37 -13.80 -17.02 5.52
N PRO A 38 -14.11 -15.77 5.08
CA PRO A 38 -15.22 -15.52 4.18
C PRO A 38 -15.08 -16.34 2.88
N GLU A 39 -16.20 -16.86 2.39
CA GLU A 39 -16.20 -17.72 1.20
C GLU A 39 -15.87 -16.91 -0.06
N LEU A 40 -14.72 -17.21 -0.65
CA LEU A 40 -14.19 -16.48 -1.81
C LEU A 40 -15.00 -16.79 -3.08
N LEU A 41 -15.32 -18.06 -3.33
CA LEU A 41 -16.02 -18.54 -4.52
C LEU A 41 -17.52 -18.75 -4.28
N LYS A 42 -18.15 -17.79 -3.59
CA LYS A 42 -19.59 -17.76 -3.37
C LYS A 42 -20.12 -16.35 -3.62
N SER A 43 -21.11 -16.21 -4.47
CA SER A 43 -21.75 -14.94 -4.78
C SER A 43 -22.61 -14.44 -3.61
N ASP A 44 -23.00 -13.16 -3.64
CA ASP A 44 -23.87 -12.57 -2.60
C ASP A 44 -25.26 -13.21 -2.57
N SER A 45 -25.69 -13.85 -3.68
CA SER A 45 -26.92 -14.67 -3.73
C SER A 45 -26.76 -16.08 -3.15
N GLY A 46 -25.54 -16.44 -2.68
CA GLY A 46 -25.26 -17.75 -2.12
C GLY A 46 -24.86 -18.83 -3.14
N ASN A 47 -24.82 -18.51 -4.44
CA ASN A 47 -24.48 -19.47 -5.49
C ASN A 47 -22.96 -19.67 -5.61
N PRO A 48 -22.49 -20.91 -5.88
CA PRO A 48 -21.08 -21.17 -6.16
C PRO A 48 -20.60 -20.39 -7.40
N VAL A 49 -19.34 -19.98 -7.38
CA VAL A 49 -18.61 -19.38 -8.51
C VAL A 49 -17.60 -20.42 -8.98
N THR A 50 -17.81 -20.99 -10.16
CA THR A 50 -17.07 -22.16 -10.65
C THR A 50 -16.26 -21.89 -11.91
N THR A 51 -16.46 -20.72 -12.54
CA THR A 51 -15.79 -20.35 -13.79
C THR A 51 -15.09 -18.98 -13.67
N ALA A 52 -14.06 -18.78 -14.51
CA ALA A 52 -13.38 -17.49 -14.65
C ALA A 52 -14.35 -16.36 -15.09
N GLN A 53 -15.34 -16.69 -15.90
CA GLN A 53 -16.36 -15.74 -16.35
C GLN A 53 -17.24 -15.28 -15.18
N GLU A 54 -17.77 -16.22 -14.38
CA GLU A 54 -18.57 -15.88 -13.19
C GLU A 54 -17.78 -15.08 -12.17
N TRP A 55 -16.48 -15.42 -11.96
CA TRP A 55 -15.62 -14.60 -11.14
C TRP A 55 -15.51 -13.17 -11.67
N THR A 56 -15.15 -13.02 -12.94
CA THR A 56 -14.88 -11.70 -13.54
C THR A 56 -16.13 -10.83 -13.62
N ALA A 57 -17.25 -11.41 -14.05
CA ALA A 57 -18.48 -10.66 -14.33
C ALA A 57 -19.34 -10.43 -13.07
N LEU A 58 -19.26 -11.33 -12.07
CA LEU A 58 -20.16 -11.30 -10.92
C LEU A 58 -19.41 -11.14 -9.60
N ARG A 59 -18.57 -12.12 -9.21
CA ARG A 59 -18.02 -12.16 -7.85
C ARG A 59 -16.93 -11.11 -7.59
N ARG A 60 -16.03 -10.91 -8.53
CA ARG A 60 -14.98 -9.90 -8.41
C ARG A 60 -15.51 -8.49 -8.15
N PRO A 61 -16.51 -7.96 -8.89
CA PRO A 61 -17.16 -6.69 -8.59
C PRO A 61 -17.79 -6.64 -7.17
N GLN A 62 -18.42 -7.72 -6.72
CA GLN A 62 -18.97 -7.82 -5.37
C GLN A 62 -17.88 -7.71 -4.31
N VAL A 63 -16.80 -8.48 -4.45
CA VAL A 63 -15.65 -8.44 -3.52
C VAL A 63 -15.01 -7.06 -3.50
N LEU A 64 -14.82 -6.44 -4.67
CA LEU A 64 -14.29 -5.07 -4.77
C LEU A 64 -15.17 -4.06 -4.02
N ALA A 65 -16.49 -4.15 -4.19
CA ALA A 65 -17.46 -3.29 -3.50
C ALA A 65 -17.43 -3.49 -1.98
N LEU A 66 -17.23 -4.72 -1.50
CA LEU A 66 -17.06 -4.99 -0.08
C LEU A 66 -15.80 -4.31 0.47
N PHE A 67 -14.63 -4.38 -0.20
CA PHE A 67 -13.43 -3.66 0.23
C PHE A 67 -13.62 -2.15 0.19
N GLN A 68 -14.30 -1.61 -0.81
CA GLN A 68 -14.64 -0.19 -0.88
C GLN A 68 -15.52 0.24 0.28
N LYS A 69 -16.50 -0.57 0.67
CA LYS A 69 -17.42 -0.24 1.76
C LYS A 69 -16.79 -0.40 3.14
N HIS A 70 -15.99 -1.46 3.34
CA HIS A 70 -15.62 -1.92 4.68
C HIS A 70 -14.16 -1.65 5.06
N VAL A 71 -13.25 -1.41 4.09
CA VAL A 71 -11.81 -1.29 4.36
C VAL A 71 -11.20 0.01 3.83
N PHE A 72 -11.22 0.25 2.51
CA PHE A 72 -10.44 1.33 1.90
C PHE A 72 -11.25 2.58 1.54
N GLY A 73 -12.58 2.48 1.49
CA GLY A 73 -13.46 3.51 0.95
C GLY A 73 -13.51 3.50 -0.59
N LYS A 74 -14.47 4.22 -1.14
CA LYS A 74 -14.66 4.28 -2.59
C LYS A 74 -13.93 5.49 -3.16
N THR A 75 -13.00 5.26 -4.08
CA THR A 75 -12.37 6.33 -4.85
C THR A 75 -13.42 7.10 -5.67
N PRO A 76 -13.46 8.44 -5.63
CA PRO A 76 -14.37 9.24 -6.45
C PRO A 76 -14.23 8.92 -7.95
N ALA A 77 -15.32 8.94 -8.68
CA ALA A 77 -15.30 8.73 -10.13
C ALA A 77 -14.83 9.98 -10.90
N ASN A 78 -15.13 11.17 -10.35
CA ASN A 78 -14.84 12.45 -10.98
C ASN A 78 -13.83 13.22 -10.12
N TRP A 79 -12.62 13.39 -10.62
CA TRP A 79 -11.53 14.17 -9.99
C TRP A 79 -11.01 15.30 -10.89
N GLY A 80 -11.67 15.57 -12.02
CA GLY A 80 -11.28 16.63 -12.96
C GLY A 80 -10.23 16.18 -14.01
N ASN A 81 -9.73 17.17 -14.76
CA ASN A 81 -8.81 16.95 -15.86
C ASN A 81 -7.37 16.85 -15.36
N VAL A 82 -6.69 15.76 -15.71
CA VAL A 82 -5.28 15.52 -15.33
C VAL A 82 -4.36 16.28 -16.29
N VAL A 83 -3.36 16.96 -15.73
CA VAL A 83 -2.33 17.73 -16.48
C VAL A 83 -0.96 17.21 -16.12
N TYR A 84 -0.10 17.07 -17.13
CA TYR A 84 1.29 16.63 -16.99
C TYR A 84 2.23 17.79 -17.35
N GLU A 85 3.19 18.07 -16.47
CA GLU A 85 4.24 19.07 -16.67
C GLU A 85 5.61 18.42 -16.42
N THR A 86 6.47 18.36 -17.42
CA THR A 86 7.86 17.90 -17.24
C THR A 86 8.67 18.99 -16.57
N LEU A 87 9.07 18.77 -15.31
CA LEU A 87 9.83 19.73 -14.52
C LEU A 87 11.33 19.64 -14.82
N SER A 88 11.86 18.44 -15.04
CA SER A 88 13.28 18.26 -15.38
C SER A 88 13.51 16.95 -16.14
N VAL A 89 14.59 16.96 -16.94
CA VAL A 89 15.13 15.77 -17.61
C VAL A 89 16.65 15.76 -17.42
N LYS A 90 17.17 14.67 -16.83
CA LYS A 90 18.61 14.42 -16.71
C LYS A 90 18.98 13.18 -17.51
N THR A 91 19.85 13.35 -18.49
CA THR A 91 20.19 12.28 -19.46
C THR A 91 21.35 11.39 -19.03
N ASP A 92 21.97 11.66 -17.89
CA ASP A 92 23.14 10.98 -17.34
C ASP A 92 22.95 10.53 -15.87
N ALA A 93 21.70 10.32 -15.45
CA ALA A 93 21.38 9.82 -14.13
C ALA A 93 21.97 8.39 -13.91
N LEU A 94 22.19 8.03 -12.64
CA LEU A 94 22.76 6.74 -12.24
C LEU A 94 24.08 6.44 -12.96
N ASP A 95 25.02 7.36 -12.90
CA ASP A 95 26.34 7.28 -13.55
C ASP A 95 26.24 7.06 -15.07
N GLY A 96 25.31 7.77 -15.71
CA GLY A 96 25.08 7.73 -17.15
C GLY A 96 24.30 6.51 -17.66
N LYS A 97 23.76 5.68 -16.77
CA LYS A 97 22.99 4.47 -17.13
C LYS A 97 21.51 4.72 -17.34
N ALA A 98 21.00 5.85 -16.85
CA ALA A 98 19.58 6.18 -16.92
C ALA A 98 19.30 7.59 -17.43
N ILE A 99 18.10 7.78 -17.97
CA ILE A 99 17.45 9.07 -18.13
C ILE A 99 16.49 9.22 -16.95
N ARG A 100 16.63 10.31 -16.17
CA ARG A 100 15.69 10.65 -15.12
C ARG A 100 14.77 11.78 -15.58
N LYS A 101 13.45 11.57 -15.43
CA LYS A 101 12.45 12.62 -15.63
C LYS A 101 11.74 12.90 -14.32
N ILE A 102 11.50 14.16 -14.00
CA ILE A 102 10.56 14.57 -12.94
C ILE A 102 9.37 15.21 -13.61
N VAL A 103 8.18 14.68 -13.34
CA VAL A 103 6.94 15.11 -13.97
C VAL A 103 5.92 15.43 -12.88
N ARG A 104 5.39 16.66 -12.89
CA ARG A 104 4.25 17.01 -12.05
C ARG A 104 2.97 16.51 -12.69
N ILE A 105 2.16 15.81 -11.91
CA ILE A 105 0.81 15.36 -12.26
C ILE A 105 -0.15 16.15 -11.40
N SER A 106 -0.97 17.00 -11.98
CA SER A 106 -1.89 17.90 -11.32
C SER A 106 -3.30 17.81 -11.90
N LEU A 107 -4.24 18.52 -11.31
CA LEU A 107 -5.64 18.58 -11.74
C LEU A 107 -5.97 20.00 -12.16
N ALA A 108 -6.36 20.21 -13.42
CA ALA A 108 -6.68 21.56 -13.96
C ALA A 108 -7.84 22.21 -13.20
N ASP A 109 -8.81 21.41 -12.76
CA ASP A 109 -9.99 21.87 -12.05
C ASP A 109 -9.72 22.19 -10.56
N TYR A 110 -8.53 21.84 -10.05
CA TYR A 110 -8.09 22.06 -8.67
C TYR A 110 -6.69 22.68 -8.62
N PRO A 111 -6.50 23.92 -9.14
CA PRO A 111 -5.17 24.53 -9.32
C PRO A 111 -4.44 24.81 -8.00
N HIS A 112 -5.14 24.81 -6.88
CA HIS A 112 -4.53 24.97 -5.55
C HIS A 112 -3.95 23.67 -4.99
N TRP A 113 -4.34 22.50 -5.53
CA TRP A 113 -3.62 21.25 -5.22
C TRP A 113 -2.30 21.23 -5.98
N PRO A 114 -1.18 21.18 -5.27
CA PRO A 114 0.12 21.34 -5.93
C PRO A 114 0.55 20.12 -6.78
N GLY A 115 -0.30 19.10 -6.88
CA GLY A 115 0.01 17.88 -7.64
C GLY A 115 0.94 16.91 -6.92
N LEU A 116 1.19 15.78 -7.55
CA LEU A 116 2.24 14.84 -7.18
C LEU A 116 3.43 14.96 -8.14
N GLU A 117 4.65 14.69 -7.67
CA GLU A 117 5.86 14.70 -8.47
C GLU A 117 6.38 13.29 -8.72
N LEU A 118 6.04 12.76 -9.88
CA LEU A 118 6.59 11.52 -10.41
C LEU A 118 8.07 11.68 -10.71
N MET A 119 8.92 10.79 -10.19
CA MET A 119 10.30 10.61 -10.64
C MET A 119 10.41 9.28 -11.40
N LEU A 120 10.76 9.37 -12.69
CA LEU A 120 10.89 8.24 -13.59
C LEU A 120 12.35 8.05 -13.98
N HIS A 121 12.92 6.88 -13.72
CA HIS A 121 14.21 6.45 -14.22
C HIS A 121 14.01 5.44 -15.36
N LEU A 122 14.50 5.79 -16.54
CA LEU A 122 14.46 4.97 -17.75
C LEU A 122 15.85 4.43 -18.05
N PRO A 123 16.05 3.13 -18.32
CA PRO A 123 17.31 2.64 -18.84
C PRO A 123 17.72 3.38 -20.11
N LYS A 124 18.99 3.78 -20.20
CA LYS A 124 19.54 4.47 -21.37
C LYS A 124 19.85 3.46 -22.48
N ASN A 125 19.74 3.92 -23.74
CA ASN A 125 20.11 3.13 -24.93
C ASN A 125 19.27 1.85 -25.14
N THR A 126 18.03 1.83 -24.71
CA THR A 126 17.10 0.73 -25.03
C THR A 126 16.56 0.88 -26.45
N GLN A 127 16.44 -0.23 -27.17
CA GLN A 127 15.90 -0.24 -28.54
C GLN A 127 14.37 -0.33 -28.58
N LYS A 128 13.75 -0.66 -27.47
CA LYS A 128 12.30 -0.87 -27.33
C LYS A 128 11.83 -0.29 -25.99
N PRO A 129 10.54 0.05 -25.87
CA PRO A 129 9.95 0.37 -24.58
C PRO A 129 10.17 -0.75 -23.55
N VAL A 130 10.43 -0.38 -22.32
CA VAL A 130 10.80 -1.31 -21.24
C VAL A 130 9.67 -1.47 -20.23
N PRO A 131 9.57 -2.62 -19.52
CA PRO A 131 8.66 -2.76 -18.40
C PRO A 131 9.02 -1.78 -17.28
N CYS A 132 8.02 -1.42 -16.45
CA CYS A 132 8.20 -0.42 -15.41
C CYS A 132 7.68 -0.88 -14.06
N PHE A 133 8.50 -0.74 -13.02
CA PHE A 133 8.04 -0.81 -11.63
C PHE A 133 7.48 0.56 -11.22
N VAL A 134 6.32 0.55 -10.60
CA VAL A 134 5.60 1.75 -10.13
C VAL A 134 5.35 1.62 -8.64
N GLY A 135 5.74 2.63 -7.86
CA GLY A 135 5.50 2.59 -6.42
C GLY A 135 5.53 3.95 -5.75
N THR A 136 5.18 3.93 -4.46
CA THR A 136 5.19 5.12 -3.61
C THR A 136 6.35 5.07 -2.61
N SER A 137 7.01 6.20 -2.37
CA SER A 137 8.05 6.37 -1.36
C SER A 137 7.49 6.98 -0.07
N PHE A 138 8.20 6.77 1.03
CA PHE A 138 7.87 7.34 2.34
C PHE A 138 8.38 8.78 2.50
N GLY A 139 9.40 9.15 1.74
CA GLY A 139 9.96 10.49 1.66
C GLY A 139 9.84 11.06 0.26
N GLY A 140 10.29 12.29 0.05
CA GLY A 140 10.30 12.95 -1.26
C GLY A 140 11.24 12.27 -2.27
N ASN A 141 11.25 12.75 -3.49
CA ASN A 141 12.12 12.23 -4.55
C ASN A 141 13.61 12.27 -4.15
N GLU A 142 14.01 13.25 -3.35
CA GLU A 142 15.36 13.36 -2.76
C GLU A 142 15.71 12.20 -1.82
N ALA A 143 14.73 11.55 -1.19
CA ALA A 143 14.99 10.40 -0.32
C ALA A 143 15.32 9.14 -1.13
N VAL A 144 14.78 9.00 -2.34
CA VAL A 144 14.95 7.82 -3.20
C VAL A 144 16.35 7.74 -3.83
N THR A 145 17.00 8.89 -4.06
CA THR A 145 18.34 8.99 -4.64
C THR A 145 19.14 10.09 -3.96
N PRO A 146 20.48 9.95 -3.84
CA PRO A 146 21.32 10.99 -3.25
C PRO A 146 21.61 12.19 -4.17
N ASP A 147 21.03 12.23 -5.38
CA ASP A 147 21.29 13.27 -6.36
C ASP A 147 20.94 14.67 -5.84
N THR A 148 21.93 15.58 -5.82
CA THR A 148 21.79 16.92 -5.24
C THR A 148 21.04 17.91 -6.13
N ASP A 149 20.82 17.58 -7.39
CA ASP A 149 20.02 18.37 -8.33
C ASP A 149 18.50 18.15 -8.21
N ILE A 150 18.07 17.24 -7.33
CA ILE A 150 16.66 17.07 -6.96
C ILE A 150 16.34 18.04 -5.84
N PRO A 151 15.35 18.94 -5.99
CA PRO A 151 14.92 19.82 -4.91
C PRO A 151 14.44 19.04 -3.68
N LEU A 152 14.66 19.58 -2.50
CA LEU A 152 14.04 19.05 -1.27
C LEU A 152 12.52 19.27 -1.34
N SER A 153 11.76 18.25 -0.99
CA SER A 153 10.31 18.36 -0.92
C SER A 153 9.88 19.35 0.17
N THR A 154 8.94 20.21 -0.18
CA THR A 154 8.31 21.16 0.76
C THR A 154 7.06 20.59 1.44
N ARG A 155 6.72 19.32 1.16
CA ARG A 155 5.56 18.65 1.73
C ARG A 155 5.76 18.28 3.18
N TRP A 156 4.65 18.10 3.89
CA TRP A 156 4.69 17.53 5.24
C TRP A 156 5.23 16.10 5.19
N MET A 157 6.18 15.80 6.06
CA MET A 157 6.75 14.46 6.22
C MET A 157 6.71 14.01 7.66
N ARG A 158 6.47 12.74 7.88
CA ARG A 158 6.55 12.15 9.23
C ARG A 158 8.01 12.05 9.65
N PRO A 159 8.40 12.64 10.79
CA PRO A 159 9.72 12.42 11.35
C PRO A 159 9.91 10.95 11.72
N GLY A 160 11.08 10.42 11.44
CA GLY A 160 11.46 9.04 11.76
C GLY A 160 12.93 8.98 12.12
N LYS A 161 13.31 7.87 12.76
CA LYS A 161 14.71 7.62 13.06
C LYS A 161 15.49 7.51 11.73
N GLU A 162 16.51 8.34 11.57
CA GLU A 162 17.44 8.29 10.42
C GLU A 162 16.87 8.74 9.06
N ASN A 163 15.65 9.27 8.97
CA ASN A 163 15.10 9.75 7.70
C ASN A 163 15.43 11.23 7.39
N GLY A 164 16.16 11.89 8.26
CA GLY A 164 16.63 13.28 8.07
C GLY A 164 15.52 14.33 8.09
N VAL A 165 14.30 13.98 8.46
CA VAL A 165 13.15 14.90 8.57
C VAL A 165 13.22 15.66 9.90
N VAL A 166 13.13 17.00 9.83
CA VAL A 166 13.09 17.91 10.98
C VAL A 166 11.86 18.80 10.84
N ASP A 167 11.12 18.99 11.92
CA ASP A 167 9.90 19.81 11.95
C ASP A 167 8.91 19.50 10.80
N ASN A 168 8.74 18.22 10.54
CA ASN A 168 7.90 17.70 9.44
C ASN A 168 8.31 18.17 8.03
N ARG A 169 9.60 18.49 7.84
CA ARG A 169 10.17 18.90 6.55
C ARG A 169 11.41 18.09 6.22
N SER A 170 11.59 17.84 4.94
CA SER A 170 12.82 17.26 4.40
C SER A 170 14.00 18.20 4.63
N THR A 171 15.18 17.62 4.86
CA THR A 171 16.46 18.33 4.97
C THR A 171 17.49 17.66 4.05
N GLU A 172 18.69 18.27 3.92
CA GLU A 172 19.79 17.63 3.18
C GLU A 172 20.14 16.22 3.70
N LYS A 173 19.85 15.94 4.99
CA LYS A 173 20.04 14.62 5.60
C LYS A 173 19.01 13.59 5.12
N SER A 174 17.94 14.02 4.48
CA SER A 174 16.94 13.11 3.92
C SER A 174 17.39 12.50 2.58
N ARG A 175 18.39 13.06 1.90
CA ARG A 175 18.87 12.58 0.60
C ARG A 175 19.35 11.15 0.66
N GLY A 176 18.82 10.33 -0.25
CA GLY A 176 19.21 8.96 -0.42
C GLY A 176 18.90 8.04 0.76
N THR A 177 18.10 8.47 1.75
CA THR A 177 17.75 7.64 2.91
C THR A 177 16.92 6.40 2.54
N GLU A 178 16.24 6.42 1.38
CA GLU A 178 15.49 5.29 0.84
C GLU A 178 16.17 4.61 -0.36
N LYS A 179 17.39 4.99 -0.73
CA LYS A 179 18.09 4.44 -1.93
C LYS A 179 18.20 2.93 -1.91
N ASP A 180 18.45 2.36 -0.73
CA ASP A 180 18.63 0.91 -0.57
C ASP A 180 17.29 0.15 -0.64
N ARG A 181 16.18 0.84 -0.44
CA ARG A 181 14.82 0.31 -0.62
C ARG A 181 14.40 0.25 -2.09
N TRP A 182 14.90 1.17 -2.92
CA TRP A 182 14.45 1.29 -4.31
C TRP A 182 15.35 0.58 -5.30
N GLN A 183 16.63 0.32 -4.96
CA GLN A 183 17.58 -0.40 -5.82
C GLN A 183 17.56 0.06 -7.28
N LEU A 184 17.47 1.38 -7.54
CA LEU A 184 17.28 1.97 -8.86
C LEU A 184 18.33 1.48 -9.87
N ALA A 185 19.61 1.47 -9.47
CA ALA A 185 20.72 1.03 -10.34
C ALA A 185 20.59 -0.44 -10.75
N LEU A 186 20.13 -1.31 -9.82
CA LEU A 186 19.88 -2.71 -10.10
C LEU A 186 18.72 -2.87 -11.09
N ALA A 187 17.57 -2.26 -10.83
CA ALA A 187 16.39 -2.36 -11.70
C ALA A 187 16.69 -1.86 -13.12
N VAL A 188 17.35 -0.71 -13.24
CA VAL A 188 17.76 -0.13 -14.53
C VAL A 188 18.74 -1.05 -15.26
N SER A 189 19.74 -1.63 -14.57
CA SER A 189 20.71 -2.56 -15.19
C SER A 189 20.05 -3.84 -15.70
N GLU A 190 18.94 -4.24 -15.08
CA GLU A 190 18.09 -5.37 -15.49
C GLU A 190 17.07 -5.00 -16.58
N GLY A 191 17.11 -3.77 -17.11
CA GLY A 191 16.26 -3.32 -18.21
C GLY A 191 14.85 -2.90 -17.81
N PHE A 192 14.63 -2.57 -16.55
CA PHE A 192 13.36 -2.05 -16.06
C PHE A 192 13.42 -0.53 -15.82
N ALA A 193 12.38 0.18 -16.18
CA ALA A 193 12.13 1.52 -15.66
C ALA A 193 11.60 1.46 -14.21
N VAL A 194 11.83 2.52 -13.45
CA VAL A 194 11.28 2.68 -12.11
C VAL A 194 10.62 4.06 -12.00
N ALA A 195 9.36 4.07 -11.63
CA ALA A 195 8.52 5.25 -11.43
C ALA A 195 8.12 5.36 -9.96
N THR A 196 8.54 6.43 -9.29
CA THR A 196 8.26 6.67 -7.87
C THR A 196 7.59 8.02 -7.65
N TYR A 197 6.80 8.14 -6.60
CA TYR A 197 6.35 9.42 -6.09
C TYR A 197 6.22 9.36 -4.56
N TYR A 198 6.27 10.51 -3.90
CA TYR A 198 6.06 10.60 -2.47
C TYR A 198 4.57 10.49 -2.12
N CYS A 199 4.19 9.53 -1.26
CA CYS A 199 2.79 9.33 -0.88
C CYS A 199 2.14 10.61 -0.30
N GLY A 200 2.90 11.43 0.43
CA GLY A 200 2.46 12.70 1.00
C GLY A 200 2.20 13.81 0.00
N ASP A 201 2.59 13.67 -1.28
CA ASP A 201 2.17 14.58 -2.35
C ASP A 201 0.66 14.49 -2.61
N VAL A 202 0.11 13.29 -2.48
CA VAL A 202 -1.32 13.04 -2.60
C VAL A 202 -2.01 13.30 -1.28
N GLU A 203 -1.52 12.70 -0.19
CA GLU A 203 -2.07 12.90 1.14
C GLU A 203 -1.02 12.72 2.23
N PRO A 204 -0.79 13.73 3.08
CA PRO A 204 0.10 13.63 4.24
C PRO A 204 -0.31 12.51 5.19
N ASP A 205 0.67 11.72 5.66
CA ASP A 205 0.44 10.55 6.51
C ASP A 205 0.24 10.90 7.99
N HIS A 206 -0.85 11.62 8.28
CA HIS A 206 -1.31 11.90 9.65
C HIS A 206 -2.84 12.04 9.69
N ALA A 207 -3.44 11.96 10.88
CA ALA A 207 -4.88 11.87 11.04
C ALA A 207 -5.68 13.02 10.37
N GLU A 208 -5.11 14.22 10.32
CA GLU A 208 -5.73 15.40 9.68
C GLU A 208 -5.19 15.66 8.25
N GLY A 209 -4.34 14.76 7.72
CA GLY A 209 -3.69 14.92 6.40
C GLY A 209 -4.68 15.07 5.25
N TRP A 210 -5.85 14.44 5.36
CA TRP A 210 -6.92 14.56 4.39
C TRP A 210 -7.40 16.01 4.16
N LYS A 211 -7.27 16.91 5.14
CA LYS A 211 -7.66 18.32 5.02
C LYS A 211 -6.75 19.12 4.09
N THR A 212 -5.49 18.73 4.01
CA THR A 212 -4.47 19.40 3.19
C THR A 212 -3.97 18.55 2.02
N GLY A 213 -4.42 17.31 1.96
CA GLY A 213 -4.17 16.38 0.85
C GLY A 213 -5.23 16.49 -0.25
N LEU A 214 -5.10 15.64 -1.27
CA LEU A 214 -6.01 15.58 -2.42
C LEU A 214 -7.48 15.52 -2.00
N ARG A 215 -7.82 14.75 -0.97
CA ARG A 215 -9.20 14.60 -0.50
C ARG A 215 -9.82 15.94 -0.09
N GLY A 216 -9.05 16.80 0.58
CA GLY A 216 -9.46 18.15 0.94
C GLY A 216 -9.74 19.04 -0.27
N PHE A 217 -8.92 18.97 -1.31
CA PHE A 217 -9.11 19.74 -2.54
C PHE A 217 -10.26 19.22 -3.39
N LEU A 218 -10.54 17.92 -3.37
CA LEU A 218 -11.70 17.33 -4.05
C LEU A 218 -13.03 17.57 -3.35
N SER A 219 -13.02 18.03 -2.10
CA SER A 219 -14.23 18.42 -1.41
C SER A 219 -14.84 19.68 -2.09
N LYS A 220 -16.18 19.80 -2.08
CA LYS A 220 -16.94 20.76 -2.87
C LYS A 220 -16.49 22.22 -2.70
N ASP A 221 -15.97 22.56 -1.54
CA ASP A 221 -15.51 23.91 -1.12
C ASP A 221 -14.01 23.96 -0.86
N GLY A 222 -13.28 22.91 -1.20
CA GLY A 222 -11.83 22.84 -0.99
C GLY A 222 -11.40 22.80 0.47
N ALA A 223 -12.32 22.88 1.40
CA ALA A 223 -12.04 23.02 2.84
C ALA A 223 -11.91 21.68 3.57
N GLY A 224 -12.18 20.56 2.89
CA GLY A 224 -12.20 19.24 3.53
C GLY A 224 -13.21 19.26 4.67
N THR A 225 -14.48 19.22 4.35
CA THR A 225 -15.51 19.47 5.35
C THR A 225 -15.52 18.40 6.41
N GLU A 226 -15.85 17.22 6.11
CA GLU A 226 -15.96 16.14 7.08
C GLU A 226 -15.60 14.82 6.42
N TRP A 227 -14.70 14.07 7.05
CA TRP A 227 -14.44 12.70 6.64
C TRP A 227 -15.56 11.79 7.14
N LYS A 228 -16.38 11.30 6.21
CA LYS A 228 -17.58 10.52 6.51
C LYS A 228 -17.31 9.02 6.42
N GLU A 229 -18.22 8.26 6.98
CA GLU A 229 -18.26 6.82 6.79
C GLU A 229 -18.40 6.48 5.30
N GLY A 230 -17.60 5.53 4.82
CA GLY A 230 -17.55 5.14 3.40
C GLY A 230 -16.63 5.99 2.54
N ASP A 231 -16.17 7.13 3.01
CA ASP A 231 -15.15 7.90 2.33
C ASP A 231 -13.82 7.11 2.29
N TRP A 232 -13.08 7.31 1.22
CA TRP A 232 -11.79 6.65 1.03
C TRP A 232 -10.74 7.15 2.03
N GLY A 233 -9.93 6.21 2.52
CA GLY A 233 -8.80 6.51 3.40
C GLY A 233 -7.55 6.97 2.61
N ALA A 234 -6.49 7.29 3.34
CA ALA A 234 -5.21 7.69 2.76
C ALA A 234 -4.63 6.61 1.83
N ILE A 235 -4.76 5.31 2.18
CA ILE A 235 -4.35 4.20 1.32
C ILE A 235 -5.10 4.26 -0.03
N GLY A 236 -6.39 4.56 -0.01
CA GLY A 236 -7.18 4.78 -1.23
C GLY A 236 -6.67 5.96 -2.06
N ALA A 237 -6.32 7.07 -1.41
CA ALA A 237 -5.77 8.26 -2.07
C ALA A 237 -4.37 7.98 -2.67
N TRP A 238 -3.50 7.29 -1.93
CA TRP A 238 -2.18 6.90 -2.44
C TRP A 238 -2.28 5.91 -3.61
N ALA A 239 -3.23 4.96 -3.56
CA ALA A 239 -3.50 4.05 -4.68
C ALA A 239 -4.03 4.79 -5.92
N TRP A 240 -4.83 5.84 -5.74
CA TRP A 240 -5.25 6.73 -6.82
C TRP A 240 -4.05 7.38 -7.50
N GLY A 241 -3.06 7.86 -6.72
CA GLY A 241 -1.82 8.42 -7.25
C GLY A 241 -1.07 7.44 -8.17
N LEU A 242 -0.97 6.16 -7.76
CA LEU A 242 -0.37 5.10 -8.60
C LEU A 242 -1.10 4.95 -9.94
N SER A 243 -2.44 4.99 -9.94
CA SER A 243 -3.22 4.95 -11.17
C SER A 243 -3.00 6.17 -12.06
N ARG A 244 -2.79 7.38 -11.48
CA ARG A 244 -2.46 8.60 -12.26
C ARG A 244 -1.08 8.48 -12.90
N ILE A 245 -0.13 7.88 -12.21
CA ILE A 245 1.18 7.56 -12.81
C ILE A 245 1.01 6.56 -13.96
N ALA A 246 0.21 5.51 -13.79
CA ALA A 246 -0.08 4.57 -14.87
C ALA A 246 -0.72 5.27 -16.09
N ASP A 247 -1.56 6.30 -15.90
CA ASP A 247 -2.08 7.12 -17.00
C ASP A 247 -0.94 7.82 -17.76
N PHE A 248 -0.03 8.49 -17.05
CA PHE A 248 1.12 9.15 -17.66
C PHE A 248 2.00 8.16 -18.43
N LEU A 249 2.27 6.99 -17.84
CA LEU A 249 3.13 5.97 -18.44
C LEU A 249 2.55 5.40 -19.74
N THR A 250 1.24 5.51 -19.99
CA THR A 250 0.65 5.14 -21.29
C THR A 250 1.06 6.11 -22.41
N THR A 251 1.52 7.30 -22.07
CA THR A 251 1.97 8.32 -23.02
C THR A 251 3.50 8.39 -23.13
N GLU A 252 4.23 7.71 -22.24
CA GLU A 252 5.70 7.74 -22.18
C GLU A 252 6.31 6.70 -23.13
N ALA A 253 6.89 7.15 -24.23
CA ALA A 253 7.40 6.27 -25.29
C ALA A 253 8.49 5.30 -24.83
N GLY A 254 9.21 5.59 -23.77
CA GLY A 254 10.26 4.72 -23.20
C GLY A 254 9.73 3.55 -22.36
N VAL A 255 8.42 3.53 -22.05
CA VAL A 255 7.77 2.53 -21.17
C VAL A 255 6.80 1.66 -21.96
N ASP A 256 6.89 0.34 -21.79
CA ASP A 256 5.84 -0.58 -22.25
C ASP A 256 4.67 -0.56 -21.23
N ALA A 257 3.67 0.25 -21.52
CA ALA A 257 2.51 0.43 -20.63
C ALA A 257 1.67 -0.84 -20.40
N LYS A 258 1.91 -1.91 -21.14
CA LYS A 258 1.31 -3.22 -20.91
C LYS A 258 2.08 -4.04 -19.89
N LYS A 259 3.24 -3.57 -19.45
CA LYS A 259 4.17 -4.26 -18.56
C LYS A 259 4.47 -3.41 -17.31
N LEU A 260 3.42 -3.03 -16.57
CA LEU A 260 3.54 -2.29 -15.33
C LEU A 260 3.47 -3.23 -14.13
N ALA A 261 4.44 -3.12 -13.22
CA ALA A 261 4.48 -3.82 -11.92
C ALA A 261 4.30 -2.80 -10.80
N VAL A 262 3.22 -2.89 -10.03
CA VAL A 262 3.08 -2.05 -8.83
C VAL A 262 3.76 -2.72 -7.65
N VAL A 263 4.54 -1.94 -6.88
CA VAL A 263 5.31 -2.42 -5.73
C VAL A 263 5.16 -1.47 -4.54
N GLY A 264 5.09 -2.04 -3.35
CA GLY A 264 5.08 -1.25 -2.12
C GLY A 264 5.50 -2.05 -0.90
N HIS A 265 6.00 -1.34 0.11
CA HIS A 265 6.45 -1.87 1.38
C HIS A 265 5.58 -1.35 2.52
N SER A 266 5.28 -2.20 3.53
CA SER A 266 4.55 -1.79 4.72
C SER A 266 3.16 -1.23 4.35
N ARG A 267 2.75 -0.06 4.88
CA ARG A 267 1.50 0.61 4.48
C ARG A 267 1.41 0.90 2.97
N LEU A 268 2.55 1.09 2.31
CA LEU A 268 2.59 1.25 0.85
C LEU A 268 2.48 -0.10 0.12
N GLY A 269 2.76 -1.23 0.79
CA GLY A 269 2.42 -2.58 0.34
C GLY A 269 0.90 -2.84 0.35
N LYS A 270 0.19 -2.34 1.38
CA LYS A 270 -1.28 -2.30 1.39
C LYS A 270 -1.80 -1.47 0.21
N THR A 271 -1.14 -0.32 -0.04
CA THR A 271 -1.46 0.58 -1.16
C THR A 271 -1.26 -0.09 -2.52
N SER A 272 -0.17 -0.85 -2.71
CA SER A 272 0.08 -1.56 -3.96
C SER A 272 -0.95 -2.67 -4.23
N LEU A 273 -1.36 -3.42 -3.19
CA LEU A 273 -2.44 -4.41 -3.29
C LEU A 273 -3.76 -3.74 -3.70
N TRP A 274 -4.12 -2.63 -3.04
CA TRP A 274 -5.35 -1.92 -3.35
C TRP A 274 -5.33 -1.26 -4.73
N ALA A 275 -4.20 -0.69 -5.16
CA ALA A 275 -4.02 -0.19 -6.52
C ALA A 275 -4.17 -1.32 -7.54
N GLY A 276 -3.52 -2.47 -7.32
CA GLY A 276 -3.64 -3.65 -8.16
C GLY A 276 -5.07 -4.21 -8.23
N ALA A 277 -5.82 -4.14 -7.13
CA ALA A 277 -7.23 -4.55 -7.10
C ALA A 277 -8.13 -3.65 -7.96
N GLN A 278 -7.85 -2.35 -8.01
CA GLN A 278 -8.67 -1.37 -8.72
C GLN A 278 -8.25 -1.14 -10.19
N ASP A 279 -6.95 -1.20 -10.48
CA ASP A 279 -6.39 -0.83 -11.79
C ASP A 279 -5.81 -2.05 -12.51
N PRO A 280 -6.47 -2.54 -13.59
CA PRO A 280 -6.05 -3.72 -14.33
C PRO A 280 -4.76 -3.54 -15.13
N ARG A 281 -4.25 -2.32 -15.30
CA ARG A 281 -2.98 -2.04 -16.02
C ARG A 281 -1.76 -2.56 -15.27
N PHE A 282 -1.84 -2.70 -13.95
CA PHE A 282 -0.78 -3.34 -13.17
C PHE A 282 -0.81 -4.86 -13.39
N GLY A 283 -0.01 -5.35 -14.34
CA GLY A 283 0.08 -6.77 -14.69
C GLY A 283 0.74 -7.62 -13.61
N VAL A 284 1.57 -7.02 -12.78
CA VAL A 284 2.20 -7.62 -11.60
C VAL A 284 1.94 -6.75 -10.38
N VAL A 285 1.50 -7.37 -9.28
CA VAL A 285 1.19 -6.69 -8.01
C VAL A 285 2.10 -7.24 -6.93
N ILE A 286 2.92 -6.37 -6.30
CA ILE A 286 3.92 -6.77 -5.31
C ILE A 286 3.61 -6.10 -3.97
N SER A 287 3.44 -6.92 -2.96
CA SER A 287 3.22 -6.52 -1.57
C SER A 287 4.34 -7.03 -0.69
N ASN A 288 5.09 -6.14 -0.07
CA ASN A 288 6.18 -6.46 0.82
C ASN A 288 5.84 -6.05 2.25
N ASN A 289 5.87 -7.00 3.19
CA ASN A 289 5.64 -6.80 4.61
C ASN A 289 4.41 -5.92 4.90
N SER A 290 3.28 -6.20 4.25
CA SER A 290 2.13 -5.29 4.32
C SER A 290 1.23 -5.50 5.53
N GLY A 291 1.31 -6.65 6.19
CA GLY A 291 0.62 -6.91 7.47
C GLY A 291 -0.88 -6.71 7.46
N GLU A 292 -1.43 -6.31 8.59
CA GLU A 292 -2.85 -6.05 8.83
C GLU A 292 -3.43 -5.01 7.88
N GLY A 293 -4.61 -5.31 7.29
CA GLY A 293 -5.21 -4.49 6.22
C GLY A 293 -4.46 -4.52 4.89
N GLY A 294 -3.43 -5.37 4.81
CA GLY A 294 -2.69 -5.71 3.62
C GLY A 294 -2.81 -7.20 3.29
N ALA A 295 -1.69 -7.93 3.27
CA ALA A 295 -1.68 -9.36 2.95
C ALA A 295 -1.89 -10.27 4.17
N ALA A 296 -1.75 -9.81 5.42
CA ALA A 296 -1.94 -10.67 6.58
C ALA A 296 -3.42 -10.98 6.83
N ILE A 297 -3.74 -12.25 7.09
CA ILE A 297 -5.10 -12.67 7.45
C ILE A 297 -5.50 -12.02 8.79
N MET A 298 -6.46 -11.11 8.74
CA MET A 298 -6.93 -10.30 9.85
C MET A 298 -7.44 -11.14 11.03
N ARG A 299 -8.17 -12.23 10.75
CA ARG A 299 -8.79 -13.09 11.76
C ARG A 299 -7.79 -13.87 12.61
N ARG A 300 -6.52 -13.89 12.27
CA ARG A 300 -5.47 -14.52 13.07
C ARG A 300 -5.13 -13.74 14.32
N ASN A 301 -5.33 -12.43 14.29
CA ASN A 301 -5.01 -11.54 15.43
C ASN A 301 -3.56 -11.72 15.94
N ILE A 302 -2.61 -11.84 15.03
CA ILE A 302 -1.16 -11.92 15.30
C ILE A 302 -0.51 -10.58 15.02
N GLY A 303 0.41 -10.15 15.88
CA GLY A 303 1.15 -8.91 15.71
C GLY A 303 0.25 -7.67 15.74
N GLU A 304 0.21 -6.92 14.64
CA GLU A 304 -0.69 -5.79 14.44
C GLU A 304 -2.11 -6.28 14.18
N THR A 305 -3.08 -5.76 14.91
CA THR A 305 -4.49 -6.12 14.76
C THR A 305 -5.31 -4.96 14.23
N THR A 306 -6.53 -5.21 13.77
CA THR A 306 -7.48 -4.18 13.32
C THR A 306 -7.65 -3.08 14.37
N ALA A 307 -7.77 -3.45 15.67
CA ALA A 307 -7.90 -2.48 16.75
C ALA A 307 -6.66 -1.61 16.93
N VAL A 308 -5.47 -2.16 16.73
CA VAL A 308 -4.21 -1.43 16.86
C VAL A 308 -4.03 -0.47 15.70
N ILE A 309 -4.16 -0.96 14.46
CA ILE A 309 -3.89 -0.16 13.28
C ILE A 309 -4.91 0.98 13.10
N THR A 310 -6.20 0.73 13.36
CA THR A 310 -7.24 1.76 13.22
C THR A 310 -7.17 2.84 14.32
N LYS A 311 -6.66 2.49 15.50
CA LYS A 311 -6.38 3.44 16.56
C LYS A 311 -5.13 4.28 16.29
N ALA A 312 -4.05 3.65 15.81
CA ALA A 312 -2.78 4.33 15.54
C ALA A 312 -2.83 5.18 14.26
N PHE A 313 -3.55 4.71 13.25
CA PHE A 313 -3.62 5.30 11.92
C PHE A 313 -5.07 5.38 11.42
N PRO A 314 -5.96 6.12 12.10
CA PRO A 314 -7.39 6.17 11.76
C PRO A 314 -7.65 6.68 10.35
N HIS A 315 -6.70 7.41 9.75
CA HIS A 315 -6.81 8.01 8.42
C HIS A 315 -6.47 7.05 7.26
N TRP A 316 -5.87 5.87 7.53
CA TRP A 316 -5.46 4.98 6.45
C TRP A 316 -6.61 4.30 5.74
N PHE A 317 -7.66 3.97 6.48
CA PHE A 317 -8.81 3.20 6.00
C PHE A 317 -10.09 4.04 6.02
N THR A 318 -11.19 3.51 5.47
CA THR A 318 -12.50 4.10 5.76
C THR A 318 -12.85 3.96 7.25
N LYS A 319 -13.66 4.85 7.78
CA LYS A 319 -14.10 4.80 9.19
C LYS A 319 -14.77 3.47 9.56
N THR A 320 -15.47 2.85 8.60
CA THR A 320 -16.13 1.55 8.80
C THR A 320 -15.18 0.47 9.27
N TYR A 321 -13.89 0.52 8.87
CA TYR A 321 -12.93 -0.53 9.20
C TYR A 321 -12.71 -0.66 10.72
N SER A 322 -12.76 0.44 11.46
CA SER A 322 -12.62 0.43 12.91
C SER A 322 -13.75 -0.33 13.65
N ASN A 323 -14.90 -0.51 13.01
CA ASN A 323 -16.02 -1.27 13.57
C ASN A 323 -15.71 -2.77 13.75
N TYR A 324 -14.65 -3.25 13.09
CA TYR A 324 -14.19 -4.63 13.19
C TYR A 324 -13.10 -4.83 14.26
N SER A 325 -12.70 -3.78 14.97
CA SER A 325 -11.77 -3.85 16.10
C SER A 325 -12.31 -4.81 17.17
N HIS A 326 -11.53 -5.85 17.47
CA HIS A 326 -11.93 -6.95 18.41
C HIS A 326 -13.17 -7.75 17.96
N ASN A 327 -13.58 -7.63 16.71
CA ASN A 327 -14.69 -8.33 16.09
C ASN A 327 -14.42 -8.64 14.63
N GLU A 328 -13.22 -9.09 14.33
CA GLU A 328 -12.71 -9.35 12.99
C GLU A 328 -13.57 -10.37 12.25
N ALA A 329 -14.21 -11.29 12.99
CA ALA A 329 -15.14 -12.28 12.42
C ALA A 329 -16.36 -11.66 11.73
N ALA A 330 -16.79 -10.47 12.14
CA ALA A 330 -17.93 -9.76 11.54
C ALA A 330 -17.57 -9.06 10.22
N CYS A 331 -16.28 -8.88 9.91
CA CYS A 331 -15.88 -8.29 8.65
C CYS A 331 -16.22 -9.22 7.47
N PRO A 332 -16.91 -8.74 6.42
CA PRO A 332 -17.32 -9.59 5.30
C PRO A 332 -16.16 -9.97 4.36
N VAL A 333 -14.96 -9.42 4.58
CA VAL A 333 -13.75 -9.67 3.79
C VAL A 333 -12.58 -10.07 4.67
N ASP A 334 -11.55 -10.65 4.04
CA ASP A 334 -10.22 -10.84 4.62
C ASP A 334 -9.16 -10.80 3.51
N SER A 335 -7.89 -10.73 3.87
CA SER A 335 -6.77 -10.45 2.96
C SER A 335 -6.64 -11.41 1.78
N HIS A 336 -7.04 -12.68 1.91
CA HIS A 336 -7.06 -13.62 0.77
C HIS A 336 -7.99 -13.14 -0.36
N MET A 337 -9.09 -12.45 -0.03
CA MET A 337 -10.00 -11.87 -1.02
C MET A 337 -9.35 -10.66 -1.71
N LEU A 338 -8.58 -9.84 -0.97
CA LEU A 338 -7.83 -8.72 -1.55
C LEU A 338 -6.79 -9.20 -2.56
N VAL A 339 -6.03 -10.24 -2.22
CA VAL A 339 -5.07 -10.90 -3.13
C VAL A 339 -5.78 -11.45 -4.36
N ALA A 340 -6.93 -12.11 -4.19
CA ALA A 340 -7.72 -12.68 -5.27
C ALA A 340 -8.26 -11.64 -6.28
N LEU A 341 -8.48 -10.38 -5.87
CA LEU A 341 -8.90 -9.31 -6.77
C LEU A 341 -7.90 -9.02 -7.90
N ALA A 342 -6.64 -9.41 -7.73
CA ALA A 342 -5.65 -9.27 -8.80
C ALA A 342 -5.81 -10.31 -9.91
N ALA A 343 -6.42 -11.46 -9.65
CA ALA A 343 -6.54 -12.54 -10.64
C ALA A 343 -7.19 -12.07 -11.97
N PRO A 344 -6.70 -12.53 -13.12
CA PRO A 344 -5.67 -13.55 -13.33
C PRO A 344 -4.21 -13.00 -13.38
N ARG A 345 -4.01 -11.72 -13.06
CA ARG A 345 -2.70 -11.04 -13.05
C ARG A 345 -1.85 -11.57 -11.90
N SER A 346 -0.54 -11.42 -12.02
CA SER A 346 0.41 -12.02 -11.08
C SER A 346 0.52 -11.24 -9.78
N VAL A 347 0.68 -11.97 -8.67
CA VAL A 347 0.87 -11.40 -7.34
C VAL A 347 2.14 -11.95 -6.70
N TYR A 348 2.93 -11.08 -6.12
CA TYR A 348 4.07 -11.45 -5.27
C TYR A 348 3.84 -10.93 -3.85
N ILE A 349 3.84 -11.83 -2.87
CA ILE A 349 3.79 -11.50 -1.45
C ILE A 349 5.16 -11.79 -0.84
N ALA A 350 5.73 -10.82 -0.16
CA ALA A 350 7.04 -10.94 0.46
C ALA A 350 6.98 -10.54 1.93
N SER A 351 7.61 -11.36 2.76
CA SER A 351 7.66 -11.22 4.21
C SER A 351 9.11 -11.23 4.70
N ALA A 352 9.31 -10.87 5.98
CA ALA A 352 10.57 -11.01 6.68
C ALA A 352 10.39 -11.78 7.99
N GLU A 353 11.32 -12.68 8.28
CA GLU A 353 11.24 -13.63 9.40
C GLU A 353 11.16 -12.95 10.77
N GLU A 354 11.89 -11.84 10.96
CA GLU A 354 11.89 -11.07 12.19
C GLU A 354 10.72 -10.07 12.29
N ASP A 355 9.95 -9.89 11.22
CA ASP A 355 8.80 -8.98 11.18
C ASP A 355 7.52 -9.66 11.66
N ARG A 356 7.55 -10.16 12.87
CA ARG A 356 6.40 -10.86 13.48
C ARG A 356 5.18 -9.94 13.67
N TRP A 357 5.40 -8.62 13.64
CA TRP A 357 4.35 -7.62 13.68
C TRP A 357 3.43 -7.65 12.47
N ALA A 358 3.98 -7.95 11.29
CA ALA A 358 3.23 -8.07 10.04
C ALA A 358 2.61 -9.45 9.82
N ASP A 359 2.76 -10.41 10.74
CA ASP A 359 2.28 -11.78 10.61
C ASP A 359 2.71 -12.45 9.29
N PRO A 360 3.99 -12.81 9.10
CA PRO A 360 4.47 -13.46 7.89
C PRO A 360 3.72 -14.73 7.51
N LYS A 361 3.23 -15.47 8.51
CA LYS A 361 2.41 -16.66 8.27
C LYS A 361 1.02 -16.28 7.74
N GLY A 362 0.42 -15.24 8.25
CA GLY A 362 -0.85 -14.69 7.77
C GLY A 362 -0.73 -14.16 6.34
N GLU A 363 0.39 -13.51 5.99
CA GLU A 363 0.66 -13.06 4.62
C GLU A 363 0.79 -14.25 3.64
N PHE A 364 1.48 -15.32 4.03
CA PHE A 364 1.53 -16.56 3.25
C PHE A 364 0.13 -17.17 3.06
N LEU A 365 -0.63 -17.29 4.14
CA LEU A 365 -1.97 -17.89 4.11
C LEU A 365 -2.94 -17.11 3.22
N ALA A 366 -2.84 -15.79 3.15
CA ALA A 366 -3.68 -15.01 2.23
C ALA A 366 -3.45 -15.39 0.76
N GLY A 367 -2.22 -15.52 0.33
CA GLY A 367 -1.92 -16.01 -1.02
C GLY A 367 -2.36 -17.46 -1.22
N LEU A 368 -2.17 -18.33 -0.22
CA LEU A 368 -2.61 -19.72 -0.28
C LEU A 368 -4.14 -19.82 -0.47
N HIS A 369 -4.91 -19.08 0.31
CA HIS A 369 -6.37 -19.08 0.23
C HIS A 369 -6.94 -18.30 -0.97
N ALA A 370 -6.14 -17.48 -1.65
CA ALA A 370 -6.52 -16.82 -2.90
C ALA A 370 -6.40 -17.75 -4.13
N GLN A 371 -5.58 -18.80 -4.08
CA GLN A 371 -5.29 -19.70 -5.20
C GLN A 371 -6.51 -20.26 -5.92
N PRO A 372 -7.63 -20.64 -5.25
CA PRO A 372 -8.79 -21.17 -5.94
C PRO A 372 -9.31 -20.27 -7.08
N VAL A 373 -9.23 -18.93 -6.92
CA VAL A 373 -9.61 -17.98 -7.99
C VAL A 373 -8.64 -18.07 -9.17
N PHE A 374 -7.35 -18.11 -8.92
CA PHE A 374 -6.35 -18.22 -9.99
C PHE A 374 -6.49 -19.54 -10.75
N THR A 375 -6.86 -20.61 -10.05
CA THR A 375 -7.14 -21.93 -10.68
C THR A 375 -8.29 -21.85 -11.68
N LEU A 376 -9.32 -21.02 -11.45
CA LEU A 376 -10.40 -20.79 -12.43
C LEU A 376 -9.87 -20.28 -13.79
N PHE A 377 -8.73 -19.58 -13.78
CA PHE A 377 -8.05 -19.08 -14.98
C PHE A 377 -6.94 -19.99 -15.50
N GLY A 378 -6.82 -21.21 -14.97
CA GLY A 378 -5.73 -22.13 -15.32
C GLY A 378 -4.35 -21.67 -14.84
N LYS A 379 -4.29 -20.75 -13.85
CA LYS A 379 -3.05 -20.23 -13.30
C LYS A 379 -2.59 -21.07 -12.12
N LYS A 380 -1.26 -21.15 -11.94
CA LYS A 380 -0.64 -21.90 -10.83
C LYS A 380 -0.38 -20.98 -9.64
N GLY A 381 -0.57 -21.51 -8.44
CA GLY A 381 -0.28 -20.86 -7.17
C GLY A 381 1.11 -21.19 -6.64
N TYR A 382 1.22 -21.32 -5.31
CA TYR A 382 2.49 -21.55 -4.61
C TYR A 382 3.15 -22.91 -4.92
N GLY A 383 2.36 -23.95 -5.22
CA GLY A 383 2.85 -25.33 -5.35
C GLY A 383 3.20 -26.00 -4.02
N VAL A 384 2.99 -25.32 -2.91
CA VAL A 384 3.15 -25.79 -1.53
C VAL A 384 1.98 -25.34 -0.67
N ASN A 385 1.69 -26.09 0.42
CA ASN A 385 0.62 -25.77 1.37
C ASN A 385 1.15 -25.22 2.69
N GLU A 386 2.45 -25.26 2.90
CA GLU A 386 3.12 -24.74 4.09
C GLU A 386 4.06 -23.60 3.74
N GLN A 387 4.21 -22.66 4.66
CA GLN A 387 5.11 -21.54 4.50
C GLN A 387 6.55 -22.06 4.28
N PRO A 388 7.23 -21.60 3.22
CA PRO A 388 8.59 -22.05 2.95
C PRO A 388 9.57 -21.57 4.02
N ALA A 389 10.75 -22.20 4.05
CA ALA A 389 11.86 -21.73 4.86
C ALA A 389 12.33 -20.33 4.38
N PRO A 390 12.99 -19.55 5.26
CA PRO A 390 13.58 -18.29 4.87
C PRO A 390 14.51 -18.42 3.63
N ASN A 391 14.38 -17.44 2.74
CA ASN A 391 15.15 -17.34 1.48
C ASN A 391 14.88 -18.48 0.46
N ALA A 392 13.75 -19.16 0.57
CA ALA A 392 13.30 -20.19 -0.35
C ALA A 392 12.00 -19.76 -1.06
N PRO A 393 12.07 -18.89 -2.10
CA PRO A 393 10.89 -18.40 -2.81
C PRO A 393 10.14 -19.53 -3.50
N THR A 394 8.79 -19.47 -3.44
CA THR A 394 7.93 -20.50 -4.03
C THR A 394 6.76 -19.87 -4.79
N GLY A 395 6.25 -20.59 -5.78
CA GLY A 395 5.07 -20.18 -6.55
C GLY A 395 5.36 -19.74 -7.98
N ASP A 396 4.29 -19.59 -8.74
CA ASP A 396 4.29 -19.21 -10.15
C ASP A 396 3.54 -17.87 -10.32
N THR A 397 2.24 -17.89 -10.64
CA THR A 397 1.43 -16.67 -10.82
C THR A 397 1.15 -15.96 -9.48
N ILE A 398 0.90 -16.72 -8.42
CA ILE A 398 1.04 -16.23 -7.05
C ILE A 398 2.38 -16.73 -6.53
N ARG A 399 3.23 -15.81 -6.09
CA ARG A 399 4.55 -16.13 -5.58
C ARG A 399 4.74 -15.58 -4.18
N TYR A 400 5.51 -16.29 -3.36
CA TYR A 400 5.82 -15.91 -2.00
C TYR A 400 7.28 -16.14 -1.67
N HIS A 401 7.85 -15.27 -0.85
CA HIS A 401 9.02 -15.57 -0.06
C HIS A 401 8.90 -14.99 1.34
N ILE A 402 9.57 -15.60 2.28
CA ILE A 402 9.99 -15.02 3.54
C ILE A 402 11.50 -14.91 3.53
N ARG A 403 12.08 -13.73 3.76
CA ARG A 403 13.53 -13.57 3.84
C ARG A 403 14.00 -13.47 5.27
N THR A 404 15.26 -13.71 5.55
CA THR A 404 15.88 -13.36 6.82
C THR A 404 15.87 -11.84 7.04
N GLY A 405 15.83 -11.42 8.31
CA GLY A 405 15.91 -10.02 8.73
C GLY A 405 14.58 -9.37 9.07
N LYS A 406 14.63 -8.04 9.24
CA LYS A 406 13.59 -7.21 9.85
C LYS A 406 12.64 -6.62 8.81
N HIS A 407 11.64 -5.87 9.32
CA HIS A 407 10.69 -5.08 8.55
C HIS A 407 11.41 -4.07 7.64
N ASP A 408 11.58 -4.41 6.38
CA ASP A 408 12.14 -3.54 5.34
C ASP A 408 11.87 -4.11 3.94
N ILE A 409 12.20 -3.36 2.90
CA ILE A 409 12.38 -3.86 1.54
C ILE A 409 13.85 -3.71 1.17
N THR A 410 14.47 -4.78 0.71
CA THR A 410 15.93 -4.90 0.59
C THR A 410 16.34 -5.30 -0.82
N ARG A 411 17.64 -5.32 -1.06
CA ARG A 411 18.20 -5.83 -2.31
C ARG A 411 17.74 -7.26 -2.61
N TYR A 412 17.69 -8.14 -1.59
CA TYR A 412 17.21 -9.51 -1.77
C TYR A 412 15.79 -9.55 -2.36
N ASP A 413 14.91 -8.71 -1.87
CA ASP A 413 13.52 -8.63 -2.37
C ASP A 413 13.52 -8.27 -3.86
N TRP A 414 14.31 -7.27 -4.27
CA TRP A 414 14.42 -6.86 -5.67
C TRP A 414 15.03 -7.95 -6.57
N GLU A 415 16.02 -8.71 -6.08
CA GLU A 415 16.60 -9.87 -6.77
C GLU A 415 15.56 -10.98 -7.00
N GLN A 416 14.44 -10.98 -6.25
CA GLN A 416 13.31 -11.87 -6.48
C GLN A 416 12.24 -11.22 -7.38
N TYR A 417 11.97 -9.94 -7.23
CA TYR A 417 10.93 -9.25 -8.00
C TYR A 417 11.26 -9.08 -9.47
N LEU A 418 12.50 -8.74 -9.78
CA LEU A 418 12.96 -8.51 -11.15
C LEU A 418 12.81 -9.74 -12.06
N PRO A 419 13.34 -10.94 -11.71
CA PRO A 419 13.14 -12.14 -12.53
C PRO A 419 11.67 -12.58 -12.55
N PHE A 420 10.92 -12.40 -11.45
CA PHE A 420 9.48 -12.70 -11.44
C PHE A 420 8.72 -11.81 -12.44
N ALA A 421 8.92 -10.51 -12.40
CA ALA A 421 8.26 -9.57 -13.32
C ALA A 421 8.64 -9.88 -14.78
N ARG A 422 9.93 -10.18 -15.06
CA ARG A 422 10.39 -10.57 -16.39
C ARG A 422 9.67 -11.82 -16.88
N LEU A 423 9.55 -12.86 -16.05
CA LEU A 423 8.84 -14.09 -16.38
C LEU A 423 7.36 -13.81 -16.69
N GLN A 424 6.69 -13.04 -15.85
CA GLN A 424 5.25 -12.77 -15.98
C GLN A 424 4.93 -11.86 -17.16
N PHE A 425 5.85 -10.99 -17.56
CA PHE A 425 5.71 -10.13 -18.75
C PHE A 425 6.15 -10.79 -20.06
N GLY A 426 6.76 -11.99 -20.01
CA GLY A 426 7.29 -12.66 -21.19
C GLY A 426 8.41 -11.86 -21.86
N SER A 427 9.29 -11.26 -21.09
CA SER A 427 10.34 -10.34 -21.58
C SER A 427 11.74 -10.76 -21.12
#